data_9f86df9e34466fc90df7f027338ca1f6
#
_entry.id   9f86df9e34466fc90df7f027338ca1f6
#
_cell.length_a   1.000
_cell.length_b   1.000
_cell.length_c   1.000
_cell.angle_alpha   90.00
_cell.angle_beta   90.00
_cell.angle_gamma   90.00
#
_symmetry.space_group_name_H-M   'P 1'
#
loop_
_entity.id
_entity.type
_entity.pdbx_description
1 polymer ?
#
loop_
_entity_poly.entity_id
_entity_poly.type
_entity_poly.pdbx_seq_one_letter_code
_entity_poly.pdbx_strand_id
1 'polypeptide(L)'
;MDELTKVRELYGPPDHDPFMKPRVQALMSAAPRRRLPWRTGVAGLAVAAAVAAVIFAPGLATSPPTLPLSPGLGTTTLSGPSILLAAAARAEAAPEGAYWHVKRLNTIRWAKPYGKKGDTYQLESSSITENWISEEGRAWTGYKKLATRPLDVEAWRRDGSPTGWKAERGDSAISPSEGKMDYGALSTSPGEGHLGSFKDKMKFRFGGEQLTLEEVNALPADPEALKNRTLEAIHVGVKRSADDHLPMALASLLYELPASPEVRGAAYRALAALPFVKAEGHTKDPQGRPGVAIAFPSLYGRSTPNRLIIDPNTSMVLAFLNAGVPSRSTGTEVVLEAGWTDSEPVAPSAE
;
A
#
# COMPACT_ATOMS: atom_id res chain seq x y z
N MET A 1 -34.17 -13.17 -31.24
CA MET A 1 -33.03 -12.30 -31.00
C MET A 1 -32.67 -12.48 -29.52
N ASP A 2 -31.45 -12.94 -29.24
CA ASP A 2 -31.00 -13.34 -27.89
C ASP A 2 -30.84 -12.11 -27.00
N GLU A 3 -31.25 -12.19 -25.73
CA GLU A 3 -31.15 -11.07 -24.77
C GLU A 3 -29.73 -10.56 -24.62
N LEU A 4 -28.73 -11.41 -24.79
CA LEU A 4 -27.31 -11.05 -24.80
C LEU A 4 -26.93 -10.12 -25.95
N THR A 5 -27.61 -10.22 -27.09
CA THR A 5 -27.40 -9.34 -28.25
C THR A 5 -27.91 -7.94 -27.96
N LYS A 6 -29.08 -7.80 -27.31
CA LYS A 6 -29.65 -6.51 -26.89
C LYS A 6 -28.79 -5.78 -25.84
N VAL A 7 -28.21 -6.53 -24.90
CA VAL A 7 -27.30 -5.95 -23.90
C VAL A 7 -26.01 -5.46 -24.57
N ARG A 8 -25.50 -6.16 -25.58
CA ARG A 8 -24.30 -5.75 -26.33
C ARG A 8 -24.52 -4.49 -27.17
N GLU A 9 -25.72 -4.32 -27.72
CA GLU A 9 -26.08 -3.11 -28.48
C GLU A 9 -26.29 -1.88 -27.61
N LEU A 10 -26.79 -2.06 -26.37
CA LEU A 10 -27.00 -0.96 -25.40
C LEU A 10 -25.76 -0.47 -24.69
N TYR A 11 -24.78 -1.34 -24.43
CA TYR A 11 -23.62 -1.05 -23.56
C TYR A 11 -22.29 -1.12 -24.29
N GLY A 12 -22.25 -1.48 -25.56
CA GLY A 12 -21.04 -1.73 -26.32
C GLY A 12 -20.29 -3.00 -25.86
N PRO A 13 -19.21 -3.40 -26.54
CA PRO A 13 -18.35 -4.48 -26.04
C PRO A 13 -17.75 -4.06 -24.69
N PRO A 14 -17.68 -4.98 -23.71
CA PRO A 14 -17.06 -4.66 -22.42
C PRO A 14 -15.63 -4.17 -22.65
N ASP A 15 -15.31 -3.02 -22.06
CA ASP A 15 -13.94 -2.50 -22.06
C ASP A 15 -13.01 -3.58 -21.52
N HIS A 16 -12.11 -4.05 -22.36
CA HIS A 16 -11.08 -4.98 -21.94
C HIS A 16 -10.14 -4.25 -20.98
N ASP A 17 -10.15 -4.64 -19.70
CA ASP A 17 -9.13 -4.24 -18.77
C ASP A 17 -7.78 -4.81 -19.27
N PRO A 18 -6.85 -3.98 -19.77
CA PRO A 18 -5.59 -4.44 -20.34
C PRO A 18 -4.68 -5.11 -19.29
N PHE A 19 -5.05 -5.05 -18.01
CA PHE A 19 -4.23 -5.51 -16.88
C PHE A 19 -4.49 -6.96 -16.46
N MET A 20 -5.56 -7.59 -16.94
CA MET A 20 -5.88 -8.99 -16.63
C MET A 20 -5.07 -10.01 -17.40
N LYS A 21 -4.80 -9.77 -18.68
CA LYS A 21 -4.06 -10.72 -19.52
C LYS A 21 -2.59 -10.93 -19.11
N PRO A 22 -1.81 -9.89 -18.73
CA PRO A 22 -0.42 -10.11 -18.33
C PRO A 22 -0.26 -10.91 -17.03
N ARG A 23 -1.14 -10.73 -16.05
CA ARG A 23 -1.06 -11.48 -14.77
C ARG A 23 -1.36 -12.96 -14.92
N VAL A 24 -2.25 -13.33 -15.82
CA VAL A 24 -2.61 -14.74 -16.06
C VAL A 24 -1.65 -15.40 -17.05
N GLN A 25 -1.15 -14.69 -18.07
CA GLN A 25 -0.17 -15.19 -19.02
C GLN A 25 1.23 -15.37 -18.41
N ALA A 26 1.66 -14.51 -17.49
CA ALA A 26 2.91 -14.67 -16.75
C ALA A 26 2.94 -15.97 -15.91
N LEU A 27 1.77 -16.45 -15.48
CA LEU A 27 1.65 -17.70 -14.74
C LEU A 27 1.70 -18.96 -15.61
N MET A 28 1.61 -18.86 -16.94
CA MET A 28 1.42 -20.00 -17.82
C MET A 28 2.58 -20.35 -18.78
N SER A 29 3.65 -19.54 -18.86
CA SER A 29 4.74 -19.80 -19.83
C SER A 29 6.13 -19.78 -19.19
N ALA A 30 6.74 -20.94 -18.99
CA ALA A 30 8.13 -21.07 -18.59
C ALA A 30 8.86 -22.27 -19.19
N ALA A 31 10.08 -22.04 -19.63
CA ALA A 31 11.09 -23.05 -19.86
C ALA A 31 12.49 -22.54 -19.46
N PRO A 32 13.41 -23.41 -18.99
CA PRO A 32 14.58 -23.01 -18.22
C PRO A 32 15.83 -22.76 -19.06
N ARG A 33 16.73 -21.84 -18.64
CA ARG A 33 18.12 -21.74 -19.13
C ARG A 33 19.13 -21.49 -18.00
N ARG A 34 20.36 -22.02 -18.24
CA ARG A 34 21.49 -22.29 -17.35
C ARG A 34 22.28 -21.06 -16.93
N ARG A 35 22.91 -21.15 -15.74
CA ARG A 35 23.79 -20.19 -15.06
C ARG A 35 25.18 -20.10 -15.69
N LEU A 36 25.80 -18.91 -15.58
CA LEU A 36 27.26 -18.73 -15.63
C LEU A 36 27.66 -17.66 -14.55
N PRO A 37 28.81 -17.83 -13.89
CA PRO A 37 29.17 -17.01 -12.72
C PRO A 37 30.05 -15.81 -13.09
N TRP A 38 30.00 -14.74 -12.30
CA TRP A 38 30.96 -13.64 -12.36
C TRP A 38 31.52 -13.24 -11.00
N ARG A 39 32.79 -12.87 -11.03
CA ARG A 39 33.69 -12.66 -9.86
C ARG A 39 33.99 -11.16 -9.67
N THR A 40 33.96 -10.75 -8.42
CA THR A 40 34.82 -9.82 -7.65
C THR A 40 35.33 -8.51 -8.23
N GLY A 41 35.23 -7.43 -7.43
CA GLY A 41 36.06 -6.23 -7.44
C GLY A 41 35.74 -5.32 -6.26
N VAL A 42 36.68 -5.26 -5.31
CA VAL A 42 36.66 -4.46 -4.07
C VAL A 42 37.18 -3.06 -4.34
N ALA A 43 36.59 -2.01 -3.78
CA ALA A 43 37.31 -0.84 -3.28
C ALA A 43 36.43 -0.03 -2.34
N GLY A 44 36.90 0.13 -1.10
CA GLY A 44 36.22 0.85 -0.05
C GLY A 44 36.47 2.35 -0.05
N LEU A 45 35.58 3.07 0.63
CA LEU A 45 35.87 4.37 1.26
C LEU A 45 35.02 4.49 2.54
N ALA A 46 35.74 4.54 3.65
CA ALA A 46 35.18 4.76 4.99
C ALA A 46 34.86 6.24 5.17
N VAL A 47 33.66 6.57 5.60
CA VAL A 47 33.33 7.87 6.22
C VAL A 47 32.82 7.60 7.63
N ALA A 48 33.58 8.12 8.61
CA ALA A 48 33.30 7.98 10.01
C ALA A 48 32.10 8.83 10.43
N ALA A 49 31.07 8.20 10.96
CA ALA A 49 30.00 8.87 11.71
C ALA A 49 30.34 8.81 13.20
N ALA A 50 30.51 9.99 13.82
CA ALA A 50 30.74 10.15 15.26
C ALA A 50 29.40 9.86 15.99
N VAL A 51 29.35 8.75 16.71
CA VAL A 51 28.31 8.45 17.70
C VAL A 51 28.71 9.00 19.04
N ALA A 52 28.00 10.00 19.54
CA ALA A 52 28.14 10.48 20.92
C ALA A 52 27.43 9.52 21.87
N ALA A 53 28.19 8.66 22.53
CA ALA A 53 27.70 7.84 23.63
C ALA A 53 27.60 8.68 24.91
N VAL A 54 26.39 8.84 25.45
CA VAL A 54 26.16 9.40 26.78
C VAL A 54 26.23 8.26 27.78
N ILE A 55 27.32 8.26 28.56
CA ILE A 55 27.52 7.33 29.67
C ILE A 55 26.74 7.85 30.88
N PHE A 56 25.79 7.09 31.38
CA PHE A 56 25.13 7.32 32.66
C PHE A 56 25.99 6.75 33.79
N ALA A 57 26.47 7.62 34.68
CA ALA A 57 27.00 7.25 35.99
C ALA A 57 25.94 7.53 37.08
N PRO A 58 25.71 6.62 38.04
CA PRO A 58 24.79 6.88 39.12
C PRO A 58 25.50 7.53 40.31
N GLY A 59 24.91 8.58 40.85
CA GLY A 59 25.31 9.05 42.18
C GLY A 59 25.18 10.56 42.41
N LEU A 60 24.41 10.85 43.45
CA LEU A 60 24.29 12.06 44.28
C LEU A 60 23.12 13.00 43.95
N ALA A 61 22.15 12.92 44.86
CA ALA A 61 21.01 13.80 44.99
C ALA A 61 21.46 15.21 45.44
N THR A 62 21.20 16.20 44.58
CA THR A 62 21.08 17.59 44.99
C THR A 62 19.87 18.20 44.26
N SER A 63 18.98 18.83 45.03
CA SER A 63 17.77 19.47 44.58
C SER A 63 18.04 20.49 43.46
N PRO A 64 17.30 20.48 42.33
CA PRO A 64 17.45 21.51 41.30
C PRO A 64 16.77 22.82 41.71
N PRO A 65 17.34 23.97 41.35
CA PRO A 65 16.67 25.25 41.49
C PRO A 65 15.48 25.33 40.55
N THR A 66 14.35 25.77 41.06
CA THR A 66 13.13 26.10 40.32
C THR A 66 13.42 27.22 39.34
N LEU A 67 13.56 26.89 38.05
CA LEU A 67 13.52 27.87 36.97
C LEU A 67 12.06 28.24 36.69
N PRO A 68 11.77 29.53 36.42
CA PRO A 68 10.39 29.96 36.10
C PRO A 68 9.96 29.31 34.80
N LEU A 69 8.77 28.68 34.81
CA LEU A 69 8.05 28.21 33.66
C LEU A 69 7.82 29.36 32.69
N SER A 70 8.55 29.39 31.60
CA SER A 70 8.20 30.24 30.46
C SER A 70 6.86 29.78 29.89
N PRO A 71 5.87 30.64 29.74
CA PRO A 71 4.60 30.30 29.13
C PRO A 71 4.79 30.18 27.61
N GLY A 72 4.39 29.04 27.06
CA GLY A 72 4.00 28.91 25.66
C GLY A 72 5.07 28.48 24.67
N LEU A 73 5.45 27.22 24.71
CA LEU A 73 5.69 26.52 23.45
C LEU A 73 4.28 26.26 22.85
N GLY A 74 3.83 27.22 22.05
CA GLY A 74 2.68 26.99 21.18
C GLY A 74 2.93 25.72 20.39
N THR A 75 2.02 24.78 20.45
CA THR A 75 1.95 23.64 19.53
C THR A 75 1.84 24.23 18.13
N THR A 76 2.97 24.41 17.47
CA THR A 76 3.02 24.81 16.07
C THR A 76 2.41 23.64 15.31
N THR A 77 1.14 23.75 14.95
CA THR A 77 0.49 22.85 14.02
C THR A 77 1.23 22.99 12.70
N LEU A 78 2.10 22.02 12.40
CA LEU A 78 2.82 22.02 11.12
C LEU A 78 1.79 22.03 9.99
N SER A 79 1.99 22.90 9.00
CA SER A 79 1.14 22.92 7.81
C SER A 79 1.32 21.60 7.02
N GLY A 80 0.33 21.24 6.23
CA GLY A 80 0.40 20.02 5.39
C GLY A 80 1.65 19.92 4.55
N PRO A 81 2.06 20.97 3.82
CA PRO A 81 3.31 21.00 3.09
C PRO A 81 4.53 20.74 3.98
N SER A 82 4.58 21.33 5.18
CA SER A 82 5.73 21.14 6.09
C SER A 82 5.87 19.70 6.56
N ILE A 83 4.77 18.98 6.77
CA ILE A 83 4.78 17.55 7.14
C ILE A 83 5.30 16.70 5.99
N LEU A 84 4.84 16.95 4.76
CA LEU A 84 5.30 16.25 3.57
C LEU A 84 6.77 16.53 3.28
N LEU A 85 7.25 17.75 3.49
CA LEU A 85 8.67 18.10 3.33
C LEU A 85 9.54 17.42 4.38
N ALA A 86 9.07 17.30 5.62
CA ALA A 86 9.78 16.53 6.64
C ALA A 86 9.82 15.03 6.31
N ALA A 87 8.73 14.48 5.78
CA ALA A 87 8.70 13.10 5.30
C ALA A 87 9.62 12.89 4.10
N ALA A 88 9.75 13.88 3.19
CA ALA A 88 10.67 13.82 2.07
C ALA A 88 12.13 13.64 2.53
N ALA A 89 12.58 14.48 3.47
CA ALA A 89 13.94 14.41 3.99
C ALA A 89 14.25 13.05 4.65
N ARG A 90 13.26 12.44 5.32
CA ARG A 90 13.41 11.09 5.90
C ARG A 90 13.41 9.99 4.86
N ALA A 91 12.56 10.12 3.83
CA ALA A 91 12.53 9.15 2.74
C ALA A 91 13.85 9.10 1.98
N GLU A 92 14.50 10.26 1.77
CA GLU A 92 15.83 10.36 1.14
C GLU A 92 16.95 9.77 2.01
N ALA A 93 16.81 9.85 3.34
CA ALA A 93 17.76 9.28 4.27
C ALA A 93 17.49 7.80 4.60
N ALA A 94 16.46 7.20 3.98
CA ALA A 94 16.15 5.78 4.21
C ALA A 94 17.26 4.89 3.64
N PRO A 95 17.60 3.78 4.31
CA PRO A 95 18.61 2.85 3.80
C PRO A 95 18.13 2.18 2.51
N GLU A 96 19.08 1.82 1.66
CA GLU A 96 18.90 0.88 0.58
C GLU A 96 19.10 -0.55 1.09
N GLY A 97 18.67 -1.56 0.34
CA GLY A 97 18.81 -2.96 0.69
C GLY A 97 18.63 -3.85 -0.53
N ALA A 98 18.93 -5.12 -0.38
CA ALA A 98 18.87 -6.11 -1.47
C ALA A 98 17.45 -6.36 -2.01
N TYR A 99 16.42 -6.04 -1.22
CA TYR A 99 15.02 -6.27 -1.58
C TYR A 99 14.15 -5.07 -1.24
N TRP A 100 13.30 -4.67 -2.17
CA TRP A 100 12.12 -3.86 -1.86
C TRP A 100 11.04 -4.77 -1.29
N HIS A 101 10.59 -4.49 -0.08
CA HIS A 101 9.56 -5.27 0.61
C HIS A 101 8.35 -4.40 0.92
N VAL A 102 7.17 -4.92 0.65
CA VAL A 102 5.89 -4.30 1.04
C VAL A 102 4.98 -5.36 1.64
N LYS A 103 4.62 -5.17 2.89
CA LYS A 103 3.67 -6.00 3.65
C LYS A 103 2.37 -5.24 3.88
N ARG A 104 1.24 -5.84 3.54
CA ARG A 104 -0.08 -5.22 3.66
C ARG A 104 -1.05 -6.12 4.42
N LEU A 105 -1.87 -5.49 5.24
CA LEU A 105 -3.06 -6.08 5.81
C LEU A 105 -4.27 -5.62 4.99
N ASN A 106 -4.93 -6.54 4.34
CA ASN A 106 -6.16 -6.31 3.61
C ASN A 106 -7.33 -6.81 4.45
N THR A 107 -8.34 -5.98 4.65
CA THR A 107 -9.54 -6.32 5.40
C THR A 107 -10.78 -6.05 4.56
N ILE A 108 -11.69 -7.02 4.51
CA ILE A 108 -12.95 -6.94 3.76
C ILE A 108 -14.11 -7.16 4.73
N ARG A 109 -15.02 -6.20 4.83
CA ARG A 109 -16.33 -6.38 5.43
C ARG A 109 -17.31 -6.81 4.38
N TRP A 110 -17.90 -7.98 4.60
CA TRP A 110 -18.86 -8.56 3.70
C TRP A 110 -20.22 -7.87 3.90
N ALA A 111 -20.79 -7.32 2.82
CA ALA A 111 -22.06 -6.59 2.90
C ALA A 111 -23.26 -7.50 3.14
N LYS A 112 -23.20 -8.72 2.59
CA LYS A 112 -24.27 -9.71 2.80
C LYS A 112 -24.25 -10.19 4.24
N PRO A 113 -25.41 -10.19 4.93
CA PRO A 113 -25.52 -10.81 6.24
C PRO A 113 -25.48 -12.34 6.13
N TYR A 114 -24.83 -12.95 7.11
CA TYR A 114 -24.76 -14.40 7.33
C TYR A 114 -25.62 -14.79 8.54
N GLY A 115 -25.82 -16.07 8.75
CA GLY A 115 -26.63 -16.59 9.85
C GLY A 115 -28.07 -16.93 9.46
N LYS A 116 -28.82 -17.45 10.43
CA LYS A 116 -30.23 -17.83 10.27
C LYS A 116 -31.15 -16.61 10.35
N LYS A 117 -32.39 -16.76 9.85
CA LYS A 117 -33.38 -15.70 9.95
C LYS A 117 -33.63 -15.31 11.42
N GLY A 118 -33.39 -14.06 11.75
CA GLY A 118 -33.52 -13.51 13.10
C GLY A 118 -32.18 -13.37 13.85
N ASP A 119 -31.14 -14.10 13.45
CA ASP A 119 -29.80 -14.04 14.03
C ASP A 119 -28.76 -13.82 12.92
N THR A 120 -28.88 -12.67 12.24
CA THR A 120 -27.98 -12.32 11.15
C THR A 120 -26.83 -11.45 11.63
N TYR A 121 -25.64 -11.65 11.08
CA TYR A 121 -24.43 -10.91 11.38
C TYR A 121 -23.59 -10.69 10.12
N GLN A 122 -22.78 -9.64 10.14
CA GLN A 122 -21.78 -9.41 9.09
C GLN A 122 -20.47 -10.11 9.43
N LEU A 123 -19.72 -10.46 8.39
CA LEU A 123 -18.38 -11.01 8.52
C LEU A 123 -17.33 -9.99 8.11
N GLU A 124 -16.19 -10.08 8.77
CA GLU A 124 -14.96 -9.40 8.39
C GLU A 124 -13.86 -10.44 8.20
N SER A 125 -13.26 -10.46 7.01
CA SER A 125 -12.11 -11.32 6.70
C SER A 125 -10.89 -10.47 6.40
N SER A 126 -9.72 -10.95 6.83
CA SER A 126 -8.45 -10.27 6.59
C SER A 126 -7.43 -11.21 5.97
N SER A 127 -6.46 -10.64 5.28
CA SER A 127 -5.31 -11.36 4.74
C SER A 127 -4.06 -10.50 4.78
N ILE A 128 -2.92 -11.14 4.96
CA ILE A 128 -1.60 -10.55 4.75
C ILE A 128 -1.18 -10.82 3.31
N THR A 129 -0.71 -9.78 2.64
CA THR A 129 -0.01 -9.88 1.35
C THR A 129 1.37 -9.27 1.50
N GLU A 130 2.38 -9.93 0.97
CA GLU A 130 3.75 -9.45 0.93
C GLU A 130 4.28 -9.50 -0.49
N ASN A 131 4.96 -8.44 -0.92
CA ASN A 131 5.64 -8.40 -2.20
C ASN A 131 7.12 -8.10 -1.94
N TRP A 132 7.97 -8.88 -2.59
CA TRP A 132 9.41 -8.74 -2.53
C TRP A 132 9.96 -8.58 -3.94
N ILE A 133 10.89 -7.66 -4.13
CA ILE A 133 11.50 -7.38 -5.43
C ILE A 133 13.00 -7.21 -5.18
N SER A 134 13.83 -8.09 -5.79
CA SER A 134 15.27 -7.94 -5.70
C SER A 134 15.80 -6.84 -6.62
N GLU A 135 17.02 -6.39 -6.39
CA GLU A 135 17.73 -5.43 -7.25
C GLU A 135 17.83 -5.87 -8.72
N GLU A 136 17.81 -7.19 -9.01
CA GLU A 136 17.79 -7.69 -10.39
C GLU A 136 16.38 -7.74 -10.99
N GLY A 137 15.34 -7.32 -10.25
CA GLY A 137 13.95 -7.32 -10.69
C GLY A 137 13.25 -8.67 -10.58
N ARG A 138 13.81 -9.64 -9.83
CA ARG A 138 13.08 -10.85 -9.45
C ARG A 138 12.04 -10.50 -8.39
N ALA A 139 10.88 -11.12 -8.46
CA ALA A 139 9.78 -10.84 -7.57
C ALA A 139 9.20 -12.09 -6.92
N TRP A 140 8.73 -11.92 -5.70
CA TRP A 140 7.97 -12.91 -4.94
C TRP A 140 6.71 -12.27 -4.40
N THR A 141 5.66 -13.06 -4.25
CA THR A 141 4.45 -12.65 -3.55
C THR A 141 4.11 -13.67 -2.47
N GLY A 142 3.90 -13.15 -1.28
CA GLY A 142 3.43 -13.89 -0.13
C GLY A 142 1.94 -13.64 0.09
N TYR A 143 1.21 -14.66 0.53
CA TYR A 143 -0.19 -14.54 0.89
C TYR A 143 -0.51 -15.42 2.10
N LYS A 144 -1.26 -14.85 3.06
CA LYS A 144 -1.81 -15.59 4.20
C LYS A 144 -3.21 -15.10 4.52
N LYS A 145 -4.16 -16.02 4.55
CA LYS A 145 -5.50 -15.77 5.08
C LYS A 145 -5.46 -15.67 6.59
N LEU A 146 -6.07 -14.67 7.17
CA LEU A 146 -6.31 -14.58 8.61
C LEU A 146 -7.69 -15.12 8.94
N ALA A 147 -7.97 -15.28 10.24
CA ALA A 147 -9.27 -15.71 10.72
C ALA A 147 -10.37 -14.73 10.30
N THR A 148 -11.46 -15.25 9.74
CA THR A 148 -12.68 -14.48 9.52
C THR A 148 -13.42 -14.34 10.85
N ARG A 149 -13.92 -13.16 11.15
CA ARG A 149 -14.63 -12.86 12.39
C ARG A 149 -16.04 -12.35 12.14
N PRO A 150 -17.02 -12.78 12.94
CA PRO A 150 -18.33 -12.14 12.97
C PRO A 150 -18.23 -10.78 13.65
N LEU A 151 -18.93 -9.76 13.13
CA LEU A 151 -18.98 -8.42 13.72
C LEU A 151 -19.99 -8.34 14.86
N ASP A 152 -21.09 -9.11 14.80
CA ASP A 152 -22.02 -9.33 15.90
C ASP A 152 -21.79 -10.74 16.49
N VAL A 153 -21.01 -10.78 17.56
CA VAL A 153 -20.60 -12.02 18.23
C VAL A 153 -21.80 -12.71 18.90
N GLU A 154 -22.76 -11.95 19.42
CA GLU A 154 -23.93 -12.51 20.10
C GLU A 154 -24.90 -13.16 19.10
N ALA A 155 -25.17 -12.52 17.97
CA ALA A 155 -25.96 -13.13 16.90
C ALA A 155 -25.28 -14.40 16.36
N TRP A 156 -23.95 -14.37 16.19
CA TRP A 156 -23.17 -15.54 15.76
C TRP A 156 -23.25 -16.70 16.75
N ARG A 157 -23.21 -16.43 18.07
CA ARG A 157 -23.39 -17.47 19.12
C ARG A 157 -24.78 -18.10 19.07
N ARG A 158 -25.82 -17.28 18.89
CA ARG A 158 -27.21 -17.79 18.77
C ARG A 158 -27.42 -18.61 17.49
N ASP A 159 -26.66 -18.32 16.42
CA ASP A 159 -26.64 -19.13 15.19
C ASP A 159 -25.90 -20.46 15.34
N GLY A 160 -25.33 -20.75 16.51
CA GLY A 160 -24.61 -22.00 16.82
C GLY A 160 -23.10 -21.90 16.56
N SER A 161 -22.54 -20.69 16.48
CA SER A 161 -21.09 -20.42 16.35
C SER A 161 -20.43 -21.15 15.18
N PRO A 162 -20.95 -21.04 13.94
CA PRO A 162 -20.35 -21.72 12.79
C PRO A 162 -18.91 -21.28 12.59
N THR A 163 -18.04 -22.21 12.22
CA THR A 163 -16.60 -21.98 12.02
C THR A 163 -16.21 -21.74 10.57
N GLY A 164 -17.18 -21.87 9.65
CA GLY A 164 -16.95 -21.67 8.22
C GLY A 164 -18.17 -21.16 7.48
N TRP A 165 -17.93 -20.36 6.45
CA TRP A 165 -18.98 -19.82 5.58
C TRP A 165 -18.54 -19.89 4.12
N LYS A 166 -19.53 -19.95 3.22
CA LYS A 166 -19.31 -19.89 1.80
C LYS A 166 -19.43 -18.44 1.33
N ALA A 167 -18.35 -17.89 0.78
CA ALA A 167 -18.41 -16.61 0.10
C ALA A 167 -19.17 -16.78 -1.22
N GLU A 168 -20.21 -15.98 -1.45
CA GLU A 168 -20.97 -16.00 -2.70
C GLU A 168 -20.44 -14.97 -3.67
N ARG A 169 -20.59 -15.27 -4.97
CA ARG A 169 -20.17 -14.37 -6.05
C ARG A 169 -21.02 -13.09 -5.98
N GLY A 170 -20.34 -11.93 -5.94
CA GLY A 170 -21.00 -10.62 -5.82
C GLY A 170 -21.10 -10.10 -4.39
N ASP A 171 -20.67 -10.87 -3.40
CA ASP A 171 -20.60 -10.42 -1.99
C ASP A 171 -19.37 -9.54 -1.72
N SER A 172 -18.35 -9.58 -2.59
CA SER A 172 -17.16 -8.74 -2.44
C SER A 172 -17.26 -7.43 -3.24
N ALA A 173 -16.63 -6.39 -2.73
CA ALA A 173 -16.50 -5.10 -3.40
C ALA A 173 -15.54 -5.11 -4.60
N ILE A 174 -14.85 -6.21 -4.83
CA ILE A 174 -13.90 -6.34 -5.92
C ILE A 174 -14.71 -6.58 -7.20
N SER A 175 -14.42 -5.76 -8.20
CA SER A 175 -15.14 -5.67 -9.47
C SER A 175 -15.36 -7.05 -10.12
N PRO A 176 -16.53 -7.30 -10.71
CA PRO A 176 -16.81 -8.52 -11.48
C PRO A 176 -15.86 -8.74 -12.67
N SER A 177 -15.12 -7.69 -13.09
CA SER A 177 -14.11 -7.75 -14.14
C SER A 177 -12.82 -8.49 -13.75
N GLU A 178 -12.59 -8.73 -12.47
CA GLU A 178 -11.36 -9.38 -11.97
C GLU A 178 -11.43 -10.91 -11.99
N GLY A 179 -12.21 -11.49 -12.86
CA GLY A 179 -12.25 -12.95 -13.06
C GLY A 179 -12.77 -13.71 -11.83
N LYS A 180 -12.80 -15.02 -11.93
CA LYS A 180 -13.16 -15.94 -10.83
C LYS A 180 -12.08 -15.91 -9.73
N MET A 181 -11.98 -14.84 -8.93
CA MET A 181 -11.33 -14.96 -7.64
C MET A 181 -12.21 -15.85 -6.75
N ASP A 182 -11.79 -17.08 -6.59
CA ASP A 182 -12.32 -17.94 -5.55
C ASP A 182 -11.74 -17.45 -4.23
N TYR A 183 -12.51 -16.65 -3.51
CA TYR A 183 -12.13 -16.22 -2.15
C TYR A 183 -12.08 -17.40 -1.19
N GLY A 184 -12.40 -18.61 -1.69
CA GLY A 184 -12.42 -19.84 -0.93
C GLY A 184 -13.41 -19.80 0.23
N ALA A 185 -13.37 -20.78 1.07
CA ALA A 185 -14.16 -20.82 2.30
C ALA A 185 -13.68 -19.72 3.27
N LEU A 186 -14.61 -18.93 3.81
CA LEU A 186 -14.36 -18.08 4.96
C LEU A 186 -14.31 -18.97 6.21
N SER A 187 -13.32 -18.79 7.06
CA SER A 187 -13.09 -19.65 8.22
C SER A 187 -12.65 -18.85 9.44
N THR A 188 -13.07 -19.27 10.62
CA THR A 188 -12.54 -18.75 11.90
C THR A 188 -11.10 -19.19 12.15
N SER A 189 -10.59 -20.18 11.42
CA SER A 189 -9.19 -20.59 11.48
C SER A 189 -8.38 -19.86 10.40
N PRO A 190 -7.19 -19.35 10.73
CA PRO A 190 -6.29 -18.78 9.75
C PRO A 190 -5.75 -19.87 8.80
N GLY A 191 -5.40 -19.47 7.60
CA GLY A 191 -4.70 -20.32 6.63
C GLY A 191 -3.19 -20.33 6.88
N GLU A 192 -2.50 -21.21 6.18
CA GLU A 192 -1.04 -21.21 6.11
C GLU A 192 -0.54 -20.06 5.23
N GLY A 193 0.67 -19.58 5.51
CA GLY A 193 1.36 -18.62 4.66
C GLY A 193 1.98 -19.33 3.45
N HIS A 194 1.82 -18.73 2.30
CA HIS A 194 2.42 -19.22 1.04
C HIS A 194 3.31 -18.15 0.44
N LEU A 195 4.43 -18.56 -0.15
CA LEU A 195 5.32 -17.69 -0.91
C LEU A 195 5.48 -18.28 -2.32
N GLY A 196 5.18 -17.48 -3.33
CA GLY A 196 5.39 -17.81 -4.72
C GLY A 196 6.38 -16.86 -5.37
N SER A 197 7.20 -17.35 -6.30
CA SER A 197 8.10 -16.53 -7.11
C SER A 197 7.56 -16.34 -8.51
N PHE A 198 7.76 -15.15 -9.09
CA PHE A 198 7.49 -14.92 -10.50
C PHE A 198 8.65 -15.42 -11.35
N LYS A 199 8.34 -15.99 -12.51
CA LYS A 199 9.33 -16.51 -13.45
C LYS A 199 9.99 -15.40 -14.26
N ASP A 200 9.19 -14.41 -14.64
CA ASP A 200 9.63 -13.27 -15.43
C ASP A 200 9.88 -12.06 -14.53
N LYS A 201 10.70 -11.11 -15.00
CA LYS A 201 10.90 -9.84 -14.32
C LYS A 201 9.58 -9.10 -14.24
N MET A 202 9.29 -8.58 -13.05
CA MET A 202 8.06 -7.86 -12.79
C MET A 202 8.05 -6.51 -13.50
N LYS A 203 6.88 -6.11 -13.98
CA LYS A 203 6.61 -4.74 -14.43
C LYS A 203 5.74 -4.03 -13.42
N PHE A 204 6.00 -2.76 -13.24
CA PHE A 204 5.36 -1.91 -12.23
C PHE A 204 4.41 -0.93 -12.90
N ARG A 205 3.19 -0.85 -12.40
CA ARG A 205 2.24 0.12 -12.90
C ARG A 205 2.55 1.51 -12.36
N PHE A 206 2.80 2.46 -13.26
CA PHE A 206 2.98 3.86 -12.94
C PHE A 206 2.09 4.72 -13.84
N GLY A 207 1.08 5.36 -13.26
CA GLY A 207 0.03 6.02 -14.04
C GLY A 207 -0.67 5.03 -14.99
N GLY A 208 -0.55 5.26 -16.29
CA GLY A 208 -1.06 4.38 -17.36
C GLY A 208 -0.03 3.45 -17.97
N GLU A 209 1.22 3.53 -17.53
CA GLU A 209 2.34 2.77 -18.07
C GLU A 209 2.70 1.55 -17.24
N GLN A 210 3.48 0.66 -17.85
CA GLN A 210 4.08 -0.51 -17.20
C GLN A 210 5.61 -0.37 -17.29
N LEU A 211 6.24 -0.01 -16.18
CA LEU A 211 7.69 0.22 -16.08
C LEU A 211 8.42 -1.06 -15.67
N THR A 212 9.61 -1.27 -16.20
CA THR A 212 10.60 -2.22 -15.66
C THR A 212 11.23 -1.65 -14.39
N LEU A 213 11.96 -2.44 -13.63
CA LEU A 213 12.71 -1.94 -12.47
C LEU A 213 13.74 -0.88 -12.88
N GLU A 214 14.43 -1.08 -14.00
CA GLU A 214 15.39 -0.12 -14.56
C GLU A 214 14.72 1.23 -14.85
N GLU A 215 13.51 1.21 -15.46
CA GLU A 215 12.74 2.43 -15.71
C GLU A 215 12.22 3.09 -14.44
N VAL A 216 11.89 2.32 -13.40
CA VAL A 216 11.53 2.86 -12.08
C VAL A 216 12.74 3.55 -11.44
N ASN A 217 13.92 2.92 -11.51
CA ASN A 217 15.16 3.49 -10.98
C ASN A 217 15.64 4.72 -11.76
N ALA A 218 15.24 4.86 -13.04
CA ALA A 218 15.53 6.01 -13.88
C ALA A 218 14.53 7.18 -13.72
N LEU A 219 13.54 7.06 -12.82
CA LEU A 219 12.61 8.15 -12.54
C LEU A 219 13.36 9.37 -11.96
N PRO A 220 12.93 10.60 -12.31
CA PRO A 220 13.60 11.81 -11.83
C PRO A 220 13.54 11.96 -10.30
N ALA A 221 14.68 12.31 -9.69
CA ALA A 221 14.75 12.70 -8.27
C ALA A 221 14.44 14.19 -8.04
N ASP A 222 14.26 14.99 -9.10
CA ASP A 222 13.76 16.36 -9.02
C ASP A 222 12.23 16.37 -8.95
N PRO A 223 11.61 17.08 -7.99
CA PRO A 223 10.16 17.04 -7.77
C PRO A 223 9.33 17.53 -8.96
N GLU A 224 9.79 18.57 -9.68
CA GLU A 224 9.04 19.11 -10.81
C GLU A 224 9.20 18.22 -12.05
N ALA A 225 10.40 17.72 -12.29
CA ALA A 225 10.64 16.75 -13.36
C ALA A 225 9.86 15.44 -13.11
N LEU A 226 9.82 14.96 -11.87
CA LEU A 226 9.04 13.78 -11.48
C LEU A 226 7.53 14.00 -11.68
N LYS A 227 7.03 15.17 -11.29
CA LYS A 227 5.63 15.56 -11.52
C LYS A 227 5.29 15.54 -13.02
N ASN A 228 6.14 16.14 -13.86
CA ASN A 228 5.93 16.17 -15.31
C ASN A 228 5.98 14.76 -15.92
N ARG A 229 6.95 13.93 -15.51
CA ARG A 229 7.06 12.52 -15.93
C ARG A 229 5.83 11.70 -15.50
N THR A 230 5.29 11.99 -14.31
CA THR A 230 4.07 11.34 -13.82
C THR A 230 2.85 11.72 -14.64
N LEU A 231 2.72 13.00 -15.02
CA LEU A 231 1.65 13.47 -15.91
C LEU A 231 1.72 12.80 -17.28
N GLU A 232 2.92 12.66 -17.86
CA GLU A 232 3.12 11.93 -19.12
C GLU A 232 2.64 10.48 -19.00
N ALA A 233 3.04 9.78 -17.93
CA ALA A 233 2.62 8.40 -17.68
C ALA A 233 1.11 8.25 -17.53
N ILE A 234 0.43 9.23 -16.93
CA ILE A 234 -1.03 9.23 -16.78
C ILE A 234 -1.70 9.41 -18.13
N HIS A 235 -1.22 10.28 -19.01
CA HIS A 235 -1.81 10.55 -20.32
C HIS A 235 -1.86 9.31 -21.24
N VAL A 236 -0.95 8.37 -21.06
CA VAL A 236 -0.89 7.12 -21.85
C VAL A 236 -2.14 6.24 -21.69
N GLY A 237 -2.78 6.25 -20.51
CA GLY A 237 -3.85 5.29 -20.22
C GLY A 237 -5.15 5.88 -19.66
N VAL A 238 -5.22 7.19 -19.40
CA VAL A 238 -6.34 7.80 -18.69
C VAL A 238 -7.06 8.83 -19.55
N LYS A 239 -8.32 8.58 -19.85
CA LYS A 239 -9.20 9.50 -20.63
C LYS A 239 -9.78 10.67 -19.80
N ARG A 240 -9.40 10.82 -18.53
CA ARG A 240 -9.92 11.83 -17.59
C ARG A 240 -8.85 12.83 -17.21
N SER A 241 -9.21 13.82 -16.39
CA SER A 241 -8.28 14.83 -15.90
C SER A 241 -7.04 14.18 -15.30
N ALA A 242 -5.87 14.49 -15.85
CA ALA A 242 -4.59 13.97 -15.35
C ALA A 242 -4.33 14.46 -13.92
N ASP A 243 -4.81 15.67 -13.58
CA ASP A 243 -4.63 16.27 -12.25
C ASP A 243 -5.33 15.45 -11.14
N ASP A 244 -6.47 14.80 -11.44
CA ASP A 244 -7.15 13.96 -10.46
C ASP A 244 -6.38 12.68 -10.14
N HIS A 245 -5.57 12.18 -11.09
CA HIS A 245 -4.78 10.96 -10.94
C HIS A 245 -3.37 11.20 -10.40
N LEU A 246 -2.85 12.41 -10.56
CA LEU A 246 -1.49 12.77 -10.19
C LEU A 246 -1.12 12.48 -8.73
N PRO A 247 -1.93 12.84 -7.72
CA PRO A 247 -1.58 12.55 -6.32
C PRO A 247 -1.48 11.07 -6.04
N MET A 248 -2.35 10.25 -6.66
CA MET A 248 -2.35 8.81 -6.46
C MET A 248 -1.14 8.14 -7.14
N ALA A 249 -0.79 8.59 -8.34
CA ALA A 249 0.39 8.08 -9.03
C ALA A 249 1.69 8.44 -8.29
N LEU A 250 1.79 9.66 -7.75
CA LEU A 250 2.92 10.06 -6.89
C LEU A 250 2.93 9.26 -5.57
N ALA A 251 1.76 9.04 -4.95
CA ALA A 251 1.67 8.27 -3.72
C ALA A 251 2.10 6.81 -3.91
N SER A 252 1.85 6.21 -5.08
CA SER A 252 2.28 4.82 -5.35
C SER A 252 3.80 4.64 -5.30
N LEU A 253 4.59 5.69 -5.59
CA LEU A 253 6.04 5.69 -5.44
C LEU A 253 6.50 5.59 -3.98
N LEU A 254 5.64 5.91 -3.03
CA LEU A 254 5.99 5.94 -1.62
C LEU A 254 5.96 4.55 -0.96
N TYR A 255 5.11 3.64 -1.47
CA TYR A 255 4.90 2.35 -0.81
C TYR A 255 4.56 1.17 -1.74
N GLU A 256 4.30 1.41 -3.03
CA GLU A 256 3.99 0.31 -3.97
C GLU A 256 5.17 -0.05 -4.87
N LEU A 257 5.85 0.99 -5.40
CA LEU A 257 6.93 0.82 -6.35
C LEU A 257 8.29 0.75 -5.65
N PRO A 258 9.24 -0.03 -6.19
CA PRO A 258 10.61 -0.13 -5.67
C PRO A 258 11.45 1.10 -6.08
N ALA A 259 10.94 2.29 -5.75
CA ALA A 259 11.59 3.55 -6.06
C ALA A 259 12.78 3.80 -5.10
N SER A 260 13.83 4.47 -5.62
CA SER A 260 14.97 4.87 -4.78
C SER A 260 14.56 5.87 -3.69
N PRO A 261 15.36 5.99 -2.61
CA PRO A 261 15.11 6.97 -1.55
C PRO A 261 14.93 8.41 -2.09
N GLU A 262 15.72 8.82 -3.08
CA GLU A 262 15.67 10.15 -3.69
C GLU A 262 14.36 10.37 -4.46
N VAL A 263 13.92 9.38 -5.24
CA VAL A 263 12.65 9.45 -5.99
C VAL A 263 11.47 9.49 -5.03
N ARG A 264 11.51 8.75 -3.93
CA ARG A 264 10.49 8.80 -2.88
C ARG A 264 10.46 10.18 -2.19
N GLY A 265 11.62 10.76 -1.90
CA GLY A 265 11.73 12.12 -1.40
C GLY A 265 11.15 13.15 -2.39
N ALA A 266 11.48 13.03 -3.68
CA ALA A 266 10.92 13.87 -4.73
C ALA A 266 9.40 13.73 -4.83
N ALA A 267 8.85 12.52 -4.68
CA ALA A 267 7.40 12.29 -4.70
C ALA A 267 6.69 12.99 -3.53
N TYR A 268 7.27 12.97 -2.33
CA TYR A 268 6.75 13.74 -1.18
C TYR A 268 6.78 15.24 -1.44
N ARG A 269 7.87 15.79 -2.03
CA ARG A 269 7.95 17.22 -2.37
C ARG A 269 6.95 17.59 -3.46
N ALA A 270 6.82 16.76 -4.49
CA ALA A 270 5.84 16.97 -5.54
C ALA A 270 4.41 17.00 -4.99
N LEU A 271 4.05 16.07 -4.09
CA LEU A 271 2.76 16.09 -3.39
C LEU A 271 2.57 17.36 -2.55
N ALA A 272 3.61 17.83 -1.84
CA ALA A 272 3.56 19.05 -1.03
C ALA A 272 3.32 20.32 -1.85
N ALA A 273 3.74 20.33 -3.11
CA ALA A 273 3.56 21.45 -4.04
C ALA A 273 2.18 21.49 -4.71
N LEU A 274 1.35 20.43 -4.61
CA LEU A 274 0.04 20.39 -5.24
C LEU A 274 -0.98 21.22 -4.42
N PRO A 275 -1.67 22.21 -5.01
CA PRO A 275 -2.52 23.14 -4.28
C PRO A 275 -3.77 22.51 -3.68
N PHE A 276 -4.17 21.35 -4.18
CA PHE A 276 -5.34 20.59 -3.72
C PHE A 276 -4.99 19.48 -2.72
N VAL A 277 -3.72 19.29 -2.39
CA VAL A 277 -3.26 18.36 -1.34
C VAL A 277 -3.29 19.07 0.01
N LYS A 278 -3.99 18.50 0.98
CA LYS A 278 -4.22 19.13 2.30
C LYS A 278 -3.90 18.17 3.42
N ALA A 279 -3.19 18.63 4.45
CA ALA A 279 -3.14 17.88 5.71
C ALA A 279 -4.44 18.13 6.49
N GLU A 280 -5.06 17.05 6.92
CA GLU A 280 -6.23 17.09 7.81
C GLU A 280 -5.82 16.98 9.29
N GLY A 281 -4.52 16.86 9.59
CA GLY A 281 -3.98 16.79 10.96
C GLY A 281 -3.72 15.37 11.45
N HIS A 282 -3.48 15.26 12.77
CA HIS A 282 -3.22 13.99 13.42
C HIS A 282 -4.44 13.07 13.38
N THR A 283 -4.18 11.81 13.08
CA THR A 283 -5.19 10.75 12.99
C THR A 283 -4.60 9.42 13.41
N LYS A 284 -5.42 8.38 13.34
CA LYS A 284 -4.95 6.99 13.47
C LYS A 284 -5.32 6.24 12.20
N ASP A 285 -4.46 5.32 11.80
CA ASP A 285 -4.79 4.36 10.76
C ASP A 285 -5.82 3.32 11.26
N PRO A 286 -6.34 2.43 10.40
CA PRO A 286 -7.29 1.38 10.81
C PRO A 286 -6.75 0.39 11.84
N GLN A 287 -5.42 0.32 12.06
CA GLN A 287 -4.79 -0.48 13.11
C GLN A 287 -4.55 0.31 14.40
N GLY A 288 -4.98 1.59 14.46
CA GLY A 288 -4.82 2.45 15.63
C GLY A 288 -3.43 3.10 15.75
N ARG A 289 -2.52 2.93 14.77
CA ARG A 289 -1.21 3.56 14.76
C ARG A 289 -1.37 5.06 14.49
N PRO A 290 -0.66 5.92 15.26
CA PRO A 290 -0.73 7.37 15.07
C PRO A 290 -0.08 7.77 13.74
N GLY A 291 -0.66 8.75 13.06
CA GLY A 291 -0.16 9.30 11.81
C GLY A 291 -0.78 10.65 11.51
N VAL A 292 -0.50 11.16 10.32
CA VAL A 292 -1.09 12.38 9.76
C VAL A 292 -1.82 12.05 8.48
N ALA A 293 -3.07 12.51 8.37
CA ALA A 293 -3.86 12.35 7.16
C ALA A 293 -3.56 13.46 6.16
N ILE A 294 -3.24 13.05 4.95
CA ILE A 294 -3.06 13.90 3.77
C ILE A 294 -4.22 13.59 2.82
N ALA A 295 -5.08 14.58 2.60
CA ALA A 295 -6.24 14.45 1.73
C ALA A 295 -5.97 15.02 0.34
N PHE A 296 -6.52 14.38 -0.68
CA PHE A 296 -6.49 14.84 -2.07
C PHE A 296 -7.76 14.39 -2.82
N PRO A 297 -8.10 15.01 -3.97
CA PRO A 297 -9.33 14.74 -4.69
C PRO A 297 -9.55 13.26 -5.00
N SER A 298 -10.79 12.84 -4.97
CA SER A 298 -11.18 11.50 -5.39
C SER A 298 -11.19 11.39 -6.92
N LEU A 299 -10.68 10.28 -7.44
CA LEU A 299 -10.61 9.98 -8.88
C LEU A 299 -11.94 10.04 -9.65
N TYR A 300 -13.05 10.04 -8.97
CA TYR A 300 -14.38 9.92 -9.57
C TYR A 300 -15.28 11.12 -9.29
N GLY A 301 -14.69 12.27 -8.92
CA GLY A 301 -15.45 13.49 -8.59
C GLY A 301 -16.37 13.32 -7.38
N ARG A 302 -16.01 12.42 -6.45
CA ARG A 302 -16.79 12.17 -5.25
C ARG A 302 -16.57 13.24 -4.21
N SER A 303 -17.56 13.48 -3.39
CA SER A 303 -17.50 14.44 -2.29
C SER A 303 -16.49 14.03 -1.19
N THR A 304 -16.20 12.73 -1.06
CA THR A 304 -15.22 12.23 -0.08
C THR A 304 -13.83 12.18 -0.70
N PRO A 305 -12.83 12.87 -0.13
CA PRO A 305 -11.45 12.81 -0.64
C PRO A 305 -10.80 11.45 -0.37
N ASN A 306 -9.79 11.11 -1.16
CA ASN A 306 -8.84 10.07 -0.81
C ASN A 306 -7.93 10.56 0.32
N ARG A 307 -7.45 9.65 1.16
CA ARG A 307 -6.54 9.95 2.27
C ARG A 307 -5.35 9.03 2.27
N LEU A 308 -4.18 9.62 2.36
CA LEU A 308 -2.94 8.93 2.67
C LEU A 308 -2.64 9.18 4.14
N ILE A 309 -2.49 8.14 4.95
CA ILE A 309 -2.04 8.28 6.33
C ILE A 309 -0.55 7.98 6.35
N ILE A 310 0.24 8.92 6.81
CA ILE A 310 1.70 8.78 6.91
C ILE A 310 2.16 8.90 8.37
N ASP A 311 3.19 8.14 8.74
CA ASP A 311 3.92 8.38 9.97
C ASP A 311 4.97 9.48 9.72
N PRO A 312 4.82 10.66 10.33
CA PRO A 312 5.75 11.76 10.09
C PRO A 312 7.15 11.50 10.67
N ASN A 313 7.32 10.50 11.52
CA ASN A 313 8.61 10.17 12.13
C ASN A 313 9.45 9.24 11.27
N THR A 314 8.83 8.34 10.51
CA THR A 314 9.50 7.35 9.67
C THR A 314 9.34 7.60 8.18
N SER A 315 8.48 8.53 7.76
CA SER A 315 8.01 8.73 6.38
C SER A 315 7.24 7.54 5.80
N MET A 316 6.90 6.54 6.59
CA MET A 316 6.17 5.38 6.11
C MET A 316 4.71 5.73 5.84
N VAL A 317 4.18 5.28 4.70
CA VAL A 317 2.76 5.25 4.45
C VAL A 317 2.14 4.15 5.30
N LEU A 318 1.21 4.51 6.19
CA LEU A 318 0.52 3.56 7.07
C LEU A 318 -0.75 3.00 6.43
N ALA A 319 -1.47 3.82 5.68
CA ALA A 319 -2.67 3.39 4.99
C ALA A 319 -3.01 4.32 3.83
N PHE A 320 -3.67 3.75 2.82
CA PHE A 320 -4.35 4.48 1.78
C PHE A 320 -5.86 4.23 1.91
N LEU A 321 -6.61 5.28 2.24
CA LEU A 321 -8.06 5.23 2.39
C LEU A 321 -8.69 5.80 1.13
N ASN A 322 -9.13 4.92 0.27
CA ASN A 322 -9.85 5.30 -0.94
C ASN A 322 -11.30 5.67 -0.57
N ALA A 323 -11.78 6.78 -1.10
CA ALA A 323 -13.19 7.15 -1.08
C ALA A 323 -14.06 6.19 -1.92
N GLY A 324 -13.97 4.92 -1.62
CA GLY A 324 -14.52 3.81 -2.38
C GLY A 324 -15.97 4.03 -2.83
N VAL A 325 -16.38 3.35 -3.89
CA VAL A 325 -17.81 3.25 -4.22
C VAL A 325 -18.49 2.68 -2.98
N PRO A 326 -19.63 3.20 -2.50
CA PRO A 326 -20.50 2.48 -1.60
C PRO A 326 -20.96 1.21 -2.35
N SER A 327 -20.05 0.30 -2.52
CA SER A 327 -20.31 -0.99 -3.11
C SER A 327 -20.58 -1.95 -1.97
N ARG A 328 -21.11 -3.06 -2.32
CA ARG A 328 -21.68 -4.07 -1.44
C ARG A 328 -20.77 -4.56 -0.31
N SER A 329 -19.47 -4.30 -0.38
CA SER A 329 -18.51 -4.59 0.69
C SER A 329 -17.49 -3.45 0.79
N THR A 330 -16.98 -3.18 2.00
CA THR A 330 -15.93 -2.18 2.21
C THR A 330 -14.61 -2.86 2.46
N GLY A 331 -13.59 -2.47 1.72
CA GLY A 331 -12.22 -2.94 1.92
C GLY A 331 -11.35 -1.83 2.51
N THR A 332 -10.42 -2.22 3.37
CA THR A 332 -9.32 -1.37 3.83
C THR A 332 -8.00 -2.06 3.56
N GLU A 333 -7.04 -1.28 3.11
CA GLU A 333 -5.65 -1.71 2.94
C GLU A 333 -4.77 -0.88 3.88
N VAL A 334 -4.02 -1.57 4.72
CA VAL A 334 -3.07 -1.00 5.67
C VAL A 334 -1.69 -1.49 5.30
N VAL A 335 -0.74 -0.58 5.16
CA VAL A 335 0.66 -0.90 4.93
C VAL A 335 1.30 -1.19 6.28
N LEU A 336 1.73 -2.42 6.50
CA LEU A 336 2.43 -2.81 7.71
C LEU A 336 3.92 -2.48 7.63
N GLU A 337 4.52 -2.75 6.47
CA GLU A 337 5.93 -2.49 6.16
C GLU A 337 6.06 -2.05 4.69
N ALA A 338 6.92 -1.09 4.42
CA ALA A 338 7.30 -0.70 3.06
C ALA A 338 8.69 -0.09 3.07
N GLY A 339 9.62 -0.65 2.31
CA GLY A 339 11.00 -0.15 2.24
C GLY A 339 11.97 -1.17 1.67
N TRP A 340 13.21 -0.71 1.49
CA TRP A 340 14.33 -1.55 1.16
C TRP A 340 14.83 -2.31 2.41
N THR A 341 15.23 -3.56 2.25
CA THR A 341 15.70 -4.44 3.33
C THR A 341 16.66 -5.49 2.80
N ASP A 342 17.52 -5.99 3.68
CA ASP A 342 18.42 -7.14 3.40
C ASP A 342 17.77 -8.48 3.79
N SER A 343 16.58 -8.45 4.39
CA SER A 343 15.85 -9.68 4.73
C SER A 343 15.41 -10.42 3.47
N GLU A 344 15.60 -11.74 3.45
CA GLU A 344 15.17 -12.58 2.33
C GLU A 344 13.65 -12.79 2.30
N PRO A 345 13.08 -13.04 1.10
CA PRO A 345 11.66 -13.36 0.95
C PRO A 345 11.26 -14.61 1.73
N VAL A 346 10.27 -14.46 2.61
CA VAL A 346 9.70 -15.56 3.42
C VAL A 346 8.18 -15.59 3.31
N ALA A 347 7.57 -16.73 3.59
CA ALA A 347 6.12 -16.83 3.63
C ALA A 347 5.54 -15.99 4.78
N PRO A 348 4.42 -15.25 4.57
CA PRO A 348 3.85 -14.39 5.60
C PRO A 348 3.48 -15.15 6.87
N SER A 349 3.90 -14.61 8.01
CA SER A 349 3.43 -15.03 9.34
C SER A 349 2.19 -14.22 9.74
N ALA A 350 1.55 -14.60 10.85
CA ALA A 350 0.42 -13.86 11.41
C ALA A 350 0.87 -12.73 12.36
N GLU A 351 2.17 -12.65 12.61
CA GLU A 351 2.78 -11.65 13.50
C GLU A 351 3.11 -10.36 12.78
#